data_d14ae43f4fe6fa4cf9a5ee8e47db5e82
#
_entry.id   d14ae43f4fe6fa4cf9a5ee8e47db5e82
#
_cell.length_a   1.000
_cell.length_b   1.000
_cell.length_c   1.000
_cell.angle_alpha   90.00
_cell.angle_beta   90.00
_cell.angle_gamma   90.00
#
_symmetry.space_group_name_H-M   'P 1'
#
loop_
_entity.id
_entity.type
_entity.pdbx_description
1 polymer ?
#
loop_
_entity_poly.entity_id
_entity_poly.type
_entity_poly.pdbx_seq_one_letter_code
_entity_poly.pdbx_strand_id
1 'polypeptide(L)'
;MQKFCLALDLIDDSESIKKYEYHHAKGNAWPEVTQHDIDAGILNIEIFRTGNRLFMILETVDEFTFEKKSALDSANPKIVEWEAFMSSFQKPLPWAKKGEKWILMDRIFKS
;
A
#
# COMPACT_ATOMS: atom_id res chain seq x y z
N MET A 1 -18.42 -5.23 -4.05
CA MET A 1 -16.98 -4.92 -4.18
C MET A 1 -16.76 -3.43 -4.17
N GLN A 2 -15.81 -2.97 -3.38
CA GLN A 2 -15.40 -1.57 -3.35
C GLN A 2 -14.05 -1.42 -4.05
N LYS A 3 -13.82 -0.25 -4.65
CA LYS A 3 -12.55 0.09 -5.29
C LYS A 3 -12.04 1.41 -4.71
N PHE A 4 -10.76 1.40 -4.33
CA PHE A 4 -10.07 2.59 -3.82
C PHE A 4 -8.79 2.82 -4.62
N CYS A 5 -8.46 4.08 -4.83
CA CYS A 5 -7.21 4.49 -5.46
C CYS A 5 -6.40 5.31 -4.46
N LEU A 6 -5.13 4.98 -4.32
CA LEU A 6 -4.25 5.62 -3.32
C LEU A 6 -2.93 5.98 -3.96
N ALA A 7 -2.26 6.98 -3.42
CA ALA A 7 -0.96 7.43 -3.91
C ALA A 7 0.05 7.55 -2.76
N LEU A 8 1.32 7.35 -3.09
CA LEU A 8 2.44 7.50 -2.18
C LEU A 8 3.70 7.71 -3.00
N ASP A 9 4.69 8.40 -2.47
CA ASP A 9 5.97 8.53 -3.14
C ASP A 9 7.00 7.52 -2.58
N LEU A 10 8.00 7.23 -3.40
CA LEU A 10 9.22 6.56 -2.98
C LEU A 10 10.32 7.59 -2.81
N ILE A 11 11.35 7.26 -2.04
CA ILE A 11 12.59 8.02 -2.03
C ILE A 11 13.12 8.00 -3.46
N ASP A 12 13.46 9.18 -4.01
CA ASP A 12 13.90 9.32 -5.39
C ASP A 12 15.36 8.91 -5.55
N ASP A 13 15.57 7.60 -5.45
CA ASP A 13 16.87 6.94 -5.57
C ASP A 13 16.68 5.65 -6.37
N SER A 14 17.39 5.51 -7.49
CA SER A 14 17.20 4.40 -8.42
C SER A 14 17.45 3.03 -7.79
N GLU A 15 18.44 2.90 -6.93
CA GLU A 15 18.74 1.63 -6.26
C GLU A 15 17.66 1.27 -5.25
N SER A 16 17.17 2.25 -4.49
CA SER A 16 16.08 2.09 -3.54
C SER A 16 14.79 1.67 -4.25
N ILE A 17 14.47 2.30 -5.37
CA ILE A 17 13.28 1.97 -6.19
C ILE A 17 13.37 0.53 -6.70
N LYS A 18 14.53 0.10 -7.19
CA LYS A 18 14.73 -1.28 -7.64
C LYS A 18 14.50 -2.30 -6.53
N LYS A 19 14.99 -2.00 -5.33
CA LYS A 19 14.78 -2.88 -4.16
C LYS A 19 13.31 -2.97 -3.79
N TYR A 20 12.60 -1.84 -3.81
CA TYR A 20 11.17 -1.81 -3.54
C TYR A 20 10.40 -2.69 -4.54
N GLU A 21 10.70 -2.55 -5.82
CA GLU A 21 10.08 -3.37 -6.87
C GLU A 21 10.41 -4.86 -6.71
N TYR A 22 11.65 -5.17 -6.35
CA TYR A 22 12.08 -6.55 -6.10
C TYR A 22 11.23 -7.22 -5.01
N HIS A 23 10.99 -6.52 -3.90
CA HIS A 23 10.21 -7.07 -2.78
C HIS A 23 8.71 -7.20 -3.09
N HIS A 24 8.23 -6.57 -4.16
CA HIS A 24 6.86 -6.69 -4.64
C HIS A 24 6.71 -7.62 -5.84
N ALA A 25 7.80 -8.09 -6.41
CA ALA A 25 7.76 -9.02 -7.54
C ALA A 25 7.12 -10.33 -7.10
N LYS A 26 6.50 -11.01 -8.06
CA LYS A 26 5.81 -12.29 -7.81
C LYS A 26 6.75 -13.29 -7.13
N GLY A 27 6.31 -13.83 -6.00
CA GLY A 27 7.08 -14.79 -5.21
C GLY A 27 8.03 -14.18 -4.19
N ASN A 28 8.24 -12.85 -4.19
CA ASN A 28 9.15 -12.19 -3.27
C ASN A 28 8.44 -11.50 -2.10
N ALA A 29 7.13 -11.28 -2.20
CA ALA A 29 6.35 -10.73 -1.08
C ALA A 29 6.26 -11.77 0.04
N TRP A 30 6.22 -11.29 1.29
CA TRP A 30 6.10 -12.19 2.44
C TRP A 30 4.75 -12.89 2.45
N PRO A 31 4.70 -14.22 2.60
CA PRO A 31 3.43 -14.96 2.61
C PRO A 31 2.45 -14.48 3.69
N GLU A 32 2.95 -14.05 4.84
CA GLU A 32 2.14 -13.53 5.94
C GLU A 32 1.40 -12.26 5.54
N VAL A 33 2.01 -11.42 4.70
CA VAL A 33 1.40 -10.18 4.20
C VAL A 33 0.26 -10.52 3.25
N THR A 34 0.50 -11.45 2.32
CA THR A 34 -0.52 -11.89 1.36
C THR A 34 -1.73 -12.47 2.09
N GLN A 35 -1.50 -13.33 3.07
CA GLN A 35 -2.58 -13.94 3.85
C GLN A 35 -3.34 -12.91 4.66
N HIS A 36 -2.63 -11.95 5.26
CA HIS A 36 -3.23 -10.86 6.03
C HIS A 36 -4.15 -10.01 5.18
N ASP A 37 -3.74 -9.70 3.94
CA ASP A 37 -4.56 -8.93 3.01
C ASP A 37 -5.88 -9.67 2.70
N ILE A 38 -5.81 -10.97 2.46
CA ILE A 38 -6.99 -11.80 2.23
C ILE A 38 -7.91 -11.75 3.47
N ASP A 39 -7.35 -11.92 4.65
CA ASP A 39 -8.09 -11.93 5.91
C ASP A 39 -8.74 -10.57 6.20
N ALA A 40 -8.13 -9.48 5.74
CA ALA A 40 -8.67 -8.13 5.86
C ALA A 40 -9.79 -7.81 4.87
N GLY A 41 -10.08 -8.72 3.93
CA GLY A 41 -11.13 -8.53 2.94
C GLY A 41 -10.65 -7.87 1.65
N ILE A 42 -9.37 -7.89 1.38
CA ILE A 42 -8.80 -7.36 0.14
C ILE A 42 -8.86 -8.46 -0.93
N LEU A 43 -9.49 -8.14 -2.05
CA LEU A 43 -9.67 -9.05 -3.19
C LEU A 43 -8.55 -8.91 -4.21
N ASN A 44 -8.03 -7.70 -4.39
CA ASN A 44 -6.98 -7.42 -5.37
C ASN A 44 -6.23 -6.14 -5.01
N ILE A 45 -4.92 -6.15 -5.24
CA ILE A 45 -4.06 -4.98 -5.12
C ILE A 45 -3.21 -4.89 -6.38
N GLU A 46 -3.19 -3.72 -7.00
CA GLU A 46 -2.27 -3.41 -8.09
C GLU A 46 -1.54 -2.13 -7.76
N ILE A 47 -0.23 -2.09 -8.00
CA ILE A 47 0.58 -0.89 -7.77
C ILE A 47 1.27 -0.54 -9.08
N PHE A 48 1.13 0.72 -9.48
CA PHE A 48 1.76 1.29 -10.66
C PHE A 48 2.76 2.37 -10.22
N ARG A 49 3.78 2.59 -11.01
CA ARG A 49 4.81 3.57 -10.72
C ARG A 49 5.12 4.44 -11.95
N THR A 50 5.29 5.73 -11.70
CA THR A 50 5.92 6.65 -12.63
C THR A 50 6.93 7.51 -11.87
N GLY A 51 8.19 7.56 -12.32
CA GLY A 51 9.24 8.21 -11.55
C GLY A 51 9.36 7.62 -10.16
N ASN A 52 9.25 8.46 -9.14
CA ASN A 52 9.22 8.01 -7.74
C ASN A 52 7.81 8.04 -7.14
N ARG A 53 6.76 8.09 -7.96
CA ARG A 53 5.37 8.13 -7.48
C ARG A 53 4.67 6.82 -7.76
N LEU A 54 3.98 6.34 -6.73
CA LEU A 54 3.19 5.10 -6.77
C LEU A 54 1.71 5.42 -6.82
N PHE A 55 0.97 4.58 -7.52
CA PHE A 55 -0.47 4.59 -7.58
C PHE A 55 -0.96 3.18 -7.31
N MET A 56 -1.83 3.03 -6.31
CA MET A 56 -2.41 1.74 -5.92
C MET A 56 -3.88 1.69 -6.27
N ILE A 57 -4.30 0.57 -6.86
CA ILE A 57 -5.72 0.22 -6.98
C ILE A 57 -5.98 -0.91 -5.98
N LEU A 58 -6.94 -0.69 -5.09
CA LEU A 58 -7.34 -1.61 -4.05
C LEU A 58 -8.79 -2.01 -4.28
N GLU A 59 -9.04 -3.30 -4.44
CA GLU A 59 -10.39 -3.85 -4.57
C GLU A 59 -10.70 -4.71 -3.35
N THR A 60 -11.86 -4.49 -2.73
CA THR A 60 -12.20 -5.10 -1.45
C THR A 60 -13.63 -5.65 -1.44
N VAL A 61 -13.92 -6.49 -0.44
CA VAL A 61 -15.30 -6.87 -0.12
C VAL A 61 -16.06 -5.63 0.39
N ASP A 62 -17.40 -5.70 0.38
CA ASP A 62 -18.24 -4.56 0.76
C ASP A 62 -18.11 -4.18 2.24
N GLU A 63 -17.78 -5.13 3.09
CA GLU A 63 -17.62 -4.95 4.54
C GLU A 63 -16.28 -4.33 4.94
N PHE A 64 -15.35 -4.21 4.00
CA PHE A 64 -14.03 -3.65 4.27
C PHE A 64 -14.10 -2.19 4.68
N THR A 65 -13.33 -1.81 5.71
CA THR A 65 -13.07 -0.41 6.06
C THR A 65 -11.58 -0.24 6.39
N PHE A 66 -11.05 0.94 6.11
CA PHE A 66 -9.66 1.25 6.46
C PHE A 66 -9.43 1.23 7.98
N GLU A 67 -10.44 1.58 8.74
CA GLU A 67 -10.39 1.54 10.21
C GLU A 67 -10.17 0.11 10.71
N LYS A 68 -10.95 -0.85 10.21
CA LYS A 68 -10.78 -2.27 10.56
C LYS A 68 -9.42 -2.81 10.13
N LYS A 69 -8.99 -2.45 8.92
CA LYS A 69 -7.67 -2.86 8.42
C LYS A 69 -6.56 -2.33 9.31
N SER A 70 -6.62 -1.06 9.69
CA SER A 70 -5.62 -0.44 10.57
C SER A 70 -5.52 -1.18 11.91
N ALA A 71 -6.65 -1.58 12.49
CA ALA A 71 -6.68 -2.34 13.73
C ALA A 71 -6.03 -3.72 13.57
N LEU A 72 -6.32 -4.42 12.47
CA LEU A 72 -5.71 -5.72 12.15
C LEU A 72 -4.20 -5.60 11.93
N ASP A 73 -3.77 -4.57 11.18
CA ASP A 73 -2.36 -4.31 10.90
C ASP A 73 -1.57 -4.10 12.20
N SER A 74 -2.09 -3.29 13.10
CA SER A 74 -1.45 -2.96 14.37
C SER A 74 -1.34 -4.17 15.30
N ALA A 75 -2.28 -5.11 15.20
CA ALA A 75 -2.33 -6.31 16.04
C ALA A 75 -1.43 -7.44 15.53
N ASN A 76 -0.87 -7.33 14.32
CA ASN A 76 -0.07 -8.38 13.69
C ASN A 76 1.41 -7.98 13.66
N PRO A 77 2.28 -8.57 14.50
CA PRO A 77 3.71 -8.21 14.55
C PRO A 77 4.41 -8.34 13.21
N LYS A 78 4.03 -9.31 12.37
CA LYS A 78 4.66 -9.52 11.07
C LYS A 78 4.30 -8.40 10.09
N ILE A 79 3.09 -7.88 10.18
CA ILE A 79 2.64 -6.76 9.37
C ILE A 79 3.32 -5.46 9.83
N VAL A 80 3.45 -5.26 11.14
CA VAL A 80 4.20 -4.12 11.69
C VAL A 80 5.64 -4.13 11.17
N GLU A 81 6.29 -5.30 11.14
CA GLU A 81 7.63 -5.49 10.61
C GLU A 81 7.70 -5.14 9.10
N TRP A 82 6.77 -5.65 8.31
CA TRP A 82 6.68 -5.37 6.87
C TRP A 82 6.48 -3.87 6.61
N GLU A 83 5.57 -3.23 7.34
CA GLU A 83 5.30 -1.80 7.21
C GLU A 83 6.53 -0.96 7.53
N ALA A 84 7.28 -1.32 8.58
CA ALA A 84 8.52 -0.65 8.93
C ALA A 84 9.57 -0.82 7.82
N PHE A 85 9.67 -2.01 7.24
CA PHE A 85 10.58 -2.29 6.14
C PHE A 85 10.20 -1.46 4.90
N MET A 86 8.93 -1.45 4.52
CA MET A 86 8.45 -0.67 3.38
C MET A 86 8.67 0.84 3.60
N SER A 87 8.49 1.32 4.82
CA SER A 87 8.72 2.74 5.15
C SER A 87 10.13 3.21 4.84
N SER A 88 11.12 2.32 4.88
CA SER A 88 12.50 2.66 4.54
C SER A 88 12.70 3.06 3.07
N PHE A 89 11.76 2.69 2.20
CA PHE A 89 11.78 3.04 0.77
C PHE A 89 10.84 4.19 0.41
N GLN A 90 9.94 4.54 1.33
CA GLN A 90 8.82 5.42 1.05
C GLN A 90 9.10 6.85 1.51
N LYS A 91 8.46 7.80 0.83
CA LYS A 91 8.51 9.22 1.15
C LYS A 91 7.08 9.76 1.14
N PRO A 92 6.66 10.47 2.20
CA PRO A 92 5.31 11.06 2.21
C PRO A 92 5.11 11.98 1.01
N LEU A 93 3.88 12.03 0.49
CA LEU A 93 3.50 13.01 -0.54
C LEU A 93 3.71 14.42 0.01
N PRO A 94 4.01 15.42 -0.86
CA PRO A 94 4.24 16.79 -0.42
C PRO A 94 3.10 17.40 0.42
N TRP A 95 1.87 16.95 0.20
CA TRP A 95 0.68 17.42 0.93
C TRP A 95 0.21 16.46 2.02
N ALA A 96 0.98 15.42 2.33
CA ALA A 96 0.63 14.49 3.39
C ALA A 96 0.72 15.16 4.76
N LYS A 97 -0.22 14.81 5.63
CA LYS A 97 -0.18 15.19 7.03
C LYS A 97 0.77 14.25 7.78
N LYS A 98 1.21 14.66 8.97
CA LYS A 98 2.12 13.86 9.78
C LYS A 98 1.56 12.45 9.99
N GLY A 99 2.37 11.44 9.66
CA GLY A 99 2.02 10.03 9.82
C GLY A 99 1.23 9.40 8.68
N GLU A 100 0.77 10.19 7.71
CA GLU A 100 0.11 9.65 6.53
C GLU A 100 1.10 9.04 5.56
N LYS A 101 0.79 7.85 5.06
CA LYS A 101 1.56 7.17 4.00
C LYS A 101 0.73 7.16 2.71
N TRP A 102 0.05 6.06 2.44
CA TRP A 102 -0.86 5.97 1.31
C TRP A 102 -2.02 6.92 1.51
N ILE A 103 -2.25 7.80 0.54
CA ILE A 103 -3.31 8.81 0.58
C ILE A 103 -4.42 8.43 -0.38
N LEU A 104 -5.63 8.35 0.15
CA LEU A 104 -6.83 8.07 -0.64
C LEU A 104 -7.06 9.20 -1.66
N MET A 105 -7.29 8.81 -2.91
CA MET A 105 -7.55 9.73 -4.01
C MET A 105 -9.05 9.90 -4.19
N ASP A 106 -9.46 11.12 -4.55
CA ASP A 106 -10.85 11.42 -4.86
C ASP A 106 -11.12 11.17 -6.35
N ARG A 107 -12.24 10.50 -6.64
CA ARG A 107 -12.68 10.40 -8.03
C ARG A 107 -13.22 11.75 -8.46
N ILE A 108 -12.61 12.33 -9.48
CA ILE A 108 -13.04 13.63 -10.04
C ILE A 108 -13.78 13.47 -11.36
N PHE A 109 -13.79 12.28 -11.94
CA PHE A 109 -14.46 12.00 -13.22
C PHE A 109 -14.81 10.52 -13.33
N LYS A 110 -15.97 10.25 -13.88
CA LYS A 110 -16.42 8.92 -14.30
C LYS A 110 -17.29 9.11 -15.55
N SER A 111 -16.95 8.40 -16.62
CA SER A 111 -17.73 8.42 -17.85
C SER A 111 -19.09 7.74 -17.72
#